data_db318d002214347136a66d64b139de0b
#
_entry.id   db318d002214347136a66d64b139de0b
#
_cell.length_a   1.000
_cell.length_b   1.000
_cell.length_c   1.000
_cell.angle_alpha   90.00
_cell.angle_beta   90.00
_cell.angle_gamma   90.00
#
_symmetry.space_group_name_H-M   'P 1'
#
loop_
_entity.id
_entity.type
_entity.pdbx_description
1 polymer ?
#
loop_
_entity_poly.entity_id
_entity_poly.type
_entity_poly.pdbx_seq_one_letter_code
_entity_poly.pdbx_strand_id
1 'polypeptide(L)' 'MTLLDLPPEAVLTDKQVCELVGISQDTLWRLERKGDAPPRIQLSARRHGRRLADVRRWLAERTVPLKKTAAA' A
#
# COMPACT_ATOMS: atom_id res chain seq x y z
N MET A 1 -14.24 3.08 12.36
CA MET A 1 -13.25 3.85 11.60
C MET A 1 -12.31 2.91 10.88
N THR A 2 -12.06 3.13 9.61
CA THR A 2 -11.18 2.29 8.81
C THR A 2 -9.87 3.03 8.51
N LEU A 3 -8.90 2.29 7.99
CA LEU A 3 -7.62 2.90 7.62
C LEU A 3 -7.79 3.96 6.53
N LEU A 4 -8.82 3.81 5.70
CA LEU A 4 -9.10 4.78 4.64
C LEU A 4 -9.63 6.12 5.17
N ASP A 5 -10.09 6.15 6.41
CA ASP A 5 -10.59 7.38 7.03
C ASP A 5 -9.48 8.24 7.61
N LEU A 6 -8.25 7.74 7.59
CA LEU A 6 -7.11 8.51 8.06
C LEU A 6 -6.72 9.57 7.04
N PRO A 7 -6.11 10.68 7.49
CA PRO A 7 -5.65 11.71 6.56
C PRO A 7 -4.54 11.17 5.65
N PRO A 8 -4.37 11.78 4.46
CA PRO A 8 -3.38 11.30 3.48
C PRO A 8 -1.95 11.26 4.02
N GLU A 9 -1.61 12.14 4.95
CA GLU A 9 -0.28 12.19 5.54
C GLU A 9 -0.07 11.18 6.66
N ALA A 10 -1.11 10.42 7.02
CA ALA A 10 -0.97 9.39 8.05
C ALA A 10 0.02 8.33 7.59
N VAL A 11 0.86 7.89 8.53
CA VAL A 11 1.85 6.87 8.25
C VAL A 11 1.33 5.53 8.75
N LEU A 12 1.33 4.54 7.88
CA LEU A 12 0.84 3.21 8.18
C LEU A 12 2.02 2.25 8.36
N THR A 13 1.84 1.29 9.26
CA THR A 13 2.81 0.20 9.39
C THR A 13 2.62 -0.78 8.24
N ASP A 14 3.60 -1.64 8.02
CA ASP A 14 3.48 -2.66 6.99
C ASP A 14 2.26 -3.56 7.23
N LYS A 15 1.98 -3.87 8.49
CA LYS A 15 0.82 -4.67 8.84
C LYS A 15 -0.47 -3.96 8.44
N GLN A 16 -0.55 -2.67 8.72
CA GLN A 16 -1.73 -1.88 8.36
C GLN A 16 -1.90 -1.78 6.85
N VAL A 17 -0.80 -1.62 6.13
CA VAL A 17 -0.84 -1.59 4.66
C VAL A 17 -1.36 -2.92 4.13
N CYS A 18 -0.89 -4.03 4.67
CA CYS A 18 -1.35 -5.35 4.25
C CYS A 18 -2.84 -5.53 4.52
N GLU A 19 -3.33 -5.06 5.65
CA GLU A 19 -4.75 -5.12 5.96
C GLU A 19 -5.58 -4.28 4.99
N LEU A 20 -5.10 -3.09 4.68
CA LEU A 20 -5.78 -2.18 3.78
C LEU A 20 -5.85 -2.73 2.36
N VAL A 21 -4.75 -3.28 1.89
CA VAL A 21 -4.62 -3.77 0.51
C VAL A 21 -5.12 -5.20 0.36
N GLY A 22 -5.13 -5.97 1.44
CA GLY A 22 -5.60 -7.34 1.41
C GLY A 22 -4.55 -8.35 0.96
N ILE A 23 -3.29 -8.08 1.25
CA ILE A 23 -2.19 -9.00 0.93
C ILE A 23 -1.47 -9.40 2.21
N SER A 24 -0.67 -10.45 2.13
CA SER A 24 0.14 -10.87 3.26
C SER A 24 1.41 -10.03 3.34
N GLN A 25 2.04 -10.02 4.51
CA GLN A 25 3.30 -9.31 4.67
C GLN A 25 4.39 -9.91 3.80
N ASP A 26 4.35 -11.21 3.59
CA ASP A 26 5.29 -11.88 2.70
C ASP A 26 5.16 -11.38 1.26
N THR A 27 3.92 -11.20 0.79
CA THR A 27 3.67 -10.67 -0.53
C THR A 27 4.17 -9.24 -0.64
N LEU A 28 3.91 -8.41 0.36
CA LEU A 28 4.39 -7.04 0.37
C LEU A 28 5.91 -6.99 0.32
N TRP A 29 6.57 -7.86 1.09
CA TRP A 29 8.01 -7.94 1.11
C TRP A 29 8.59 -8.31 -0.26
N ARG A 30 7.94 -9.27 -0.93
CA ARG A 30 8.36 -9.66 -2.29
C ARG A 30 8.21 -8.50 -3.27
N LEU A 31 7.11 -7.76 -3.18
CA LEU A 31 6.89 -6.60 -4.03
C LEU A 31 7.96 -5.53 -3.77
N GLU A 32 8.30 -5.32 -2.51
CA GLU A 32 9.32 -4.35 -2.15
C GLU A 32 10.67 -4.72 -2.72
N ARG A 33 11.02 -6.00 -2.70
CA ARG A 33 12.27 -6.47 -3.27
C ARG A 33 12.33 -6.25 -4.77
N LYS A 34 11.20 -6.27 -5.44
CA LYS A 34 11.13 -5.99 -6.87
C LYS A 34 11.08 -4.50 -7.19
N GLY A 35 10.95 -3.66 -6.17
CA GLY A 35 10.76 -2.24 -6.36
C GLY A 35 9.35 -1.86 -6.75
N ASP A 36 8.39 -2.73 -6.47
CA ASP A 36 6.98 -2.59 -6.88
C ASP A 36 6.05 -2.22 -5.73
N ALA A 37 6.59 -1.95 -4.56
CA ALA A 37 5.79 -1.60 -3.40
C ALA A 37 5.66 -0.08 -3.26
N PRO A 38 4.68 0.40 -2.46
CA PRO A 38 4.58 1.84 -2.21
C PRO A 38 5.85 2.37 -1.55
N PRO A 39 6.19 3.64 -1.74
CA PRO A 39 7.38 4.23 -1.12
C PRO A 39 7.37 4.07 0.39
N ARG A 40 8.52 3.75 0.95
CA ARG A 40 8.68 3.55 2.39
C ARG A 40 9.36 4.76 3.01
N ILE A 41 8.86 5.17 4.17
CA ILE A 41 9.43 6.27 4.94
C ILE A 41 10.14 5.68 6.14
N GLN A 42 11.39 6.09 6.37
CA GLN A 42 12.09 5.68 7.56
C GLN A 42 11.82 6.68 8.67
N LEU A 43 11.19 6.21 9.74
CA LEU A 43 10.83 7.05 10.88
C LEU A 43 11.95 7.09 11.92
N SER A 44 12.67 6.00 12.05
CA SER A 44 13.82 5.89 12.96
C SER A 44 14.69 4.75 12.47
N ALA A 45 15.78 4.47 13.20
CA ALA A 45 16.70 3.41 12.82
C ALA A 45 16.03 2.05 12.66
N ARG A 46 14.93 1.81 13.40
CA ARG A 46 14.25 0.52 13.40
C ARG A 46 12.81 0.60 12.97
N ARG A 47 12.32 1.78 12.65
CA ARG A 47 10.91 1.95 12.30
C ARG A 47 10.76 2.60 10.95
N HIS A 48 9.88 2.04 10.16
CA HIS A 48 9.50 2.62 8.90
C HIS A 48 8.02 2.38 8.68
N GLY A 49 7.48 3.12 7.76
CA GLY A 49 6.07 3.03 7.42
C GLY A 49 5.85 3.55 6.02
N ARG A 50 4.59 3.66 5.64
CA ARG A 50 4.21 4.18 4.34
C ARG A 50 3.08 5.17 4.51
N ARG A 51 3.13 6.27 3.78
CA ARG A 51 2.05 7.26 3.83
C ARG A 51 0.82 6.70 3.14
N LEU A 52 -0.34 7.01 3.71
CA LEU A 52 -1.60 6.58 3.10
C LEU A 52 -1.74 7.12 1.69
N ALA A 53 -1.35 8.37 1.45
CA ALA A 53 -1.40 8.96 0.12
C ALA A 53 -0.56 8.17 -0.88
N ASP A 54 0.61 7.73 -0.48
CA ASP A 54 1.50 6.94 -1.34
C ASP A 54 0.91 5.57 -1.63
N VAL A 55 0.30 4.94 -0.62
CA VAL A 55 -0.36 3.65 -0.81
C VAL A 55 -1.53 3.78 -1.77
N ARG A 56 -2.32 4.83 -1.62
CA ARG A 56 -3.46 5.08 -2.51
C ARG A 56 -3.01 5.31 -3.95
N ARG A 57 -1.94 6.07 -4.14
CA ARG A 57 -1.38 6.30 -5.47
C ARG A 57 -0.91 4.99 -6.08
N TRP A 58 -0.21 4.19 -5.30
CA TRP A 58 0.27 2.89 -5.75
C TRP A 58 -0.87 1.99 -6.18
N LEU A 59 -1.96 1.97 -5.42
CA LEU A 59 -3.15 1.21 -5.78
C LEU A 59 -3.78 1.73 -7.06
N ALA A 60 -3.85 3.05 -7.21
CA ALA A 60 -4.44 3.65 -8.40
C ALA A 60 -3.64 3.29 -9.65
N GLU A 61 -2.32 3.27 -9.54
CA GLU A 61 -1.45 2.92 -10.66
C GLU A 61 -1.60 1.46 -11.06
N ARG A 62 -2.07 0.62 -10.16
CA ARG A 62 -2.25 -0.81 -10.41
C ARG A 62 -3.68 -1.17 -10.76
N THR A 63 -4.58 -0.19 -10.75
CA THR A 63 -5.98 -0.45 -11.03
C THR A 63 -6.18 -0.77 -12.50
N VAL A 64 -6.78 -1.92 -12.76
CA VAL A 64 -7.12 -2.35 -14.12
C VAL A 64 -8.56 -1.94 -14.39
N PRO A 65 -8.85 -1.31 -15.55
CA PRO A 65 -10.22 -0.91 -15.85
C PRO A 65 -11.18 -2.10 -15.78
N LEU A 66 -12.22 -1.92 -15.01
CA LEU A 66 -13.17 -2.99 -14.75
C LEU A 66 -13.90 -3.45 -15.99
N LYS A 67 -14.14 -2.54 -16.91
CA LYS A 67 -14.86 -2.89 -18.12
C LYS A 67 -14.09 -3.88 -18.99
N LYS A 68 -12.78 -3.92 -18.92
CA LYS A 68 -12.01 -4.93 -19.60
C LYS A 68 -12.26 -6.30 -19.03
N THR A 69 -12.39 -6.36 -17.72
CA THR A 69 -12.68 -7.59 -17.02
C THR A 69 -14.10 -8.03 -17.29
N ALA A 70 -15.01 -7.08 -17.29
CA ALA A 70 -16.42 -7.37 -17.51
C ALA A 70 -16.68 -7.88 -18.92
N ALA A 71 -15.87 -7.45 -19.87
CA ALA A 71 -16.01 -7.90 -21.25
C ALA A 71 -15.61 -9.36 -21.42
N ALA A 72 -14.87 -9.86 -20.45
CA ALA A 72 -14.43 -11.25 -20.50
C ALA A 72 -15.54 -12.22 -20.14
#